data_48dc42ff7ccbff7d867fe1efa0cccd57
#
_entry.id   48dc42ff7ccbff7d867fe1efa0cccd57
#
_cell.length_a   1.000
_cell.length_b   1.000
_cell.length_c   1.000
_cell.angle_alpha   90.00
_cell.angle_beta   90.00
_cell.angle_gamma   90.00
#
_symmetry.space_group_name_H-M   'P 1'
#
loop_
_entity.id
_entity.type
_entity.pdbx_description
1 polymer ?
#
loop_
_entity_poly.entity_id
_entity_poly.type
_entity_poly.pdbx_seq_one_letter_code
_entity_poly.pdbx_strand_id
1 'polypeptide(L)'
;MGARIDEVLRALASEDRRALWDAVEQAGDLLREGALPEPAHAELGDRLVRLATHEQWEVRKAVAEAVVELRHESFHSAIARLLEDDNPWVVQAAQRTLARRSELTRTDLLRERHETLLRRQLTELEATHGAAARVAALRVAEKYTEIIVRETFHEFIKVISPLDASLRKLEAALGGSRINAESCRGHVEGAKRRLRLLSAIMTSLRDFTKDVTPEFCAENLRVVIDEAVHMLRDRVGADASGLELEVEVDPAILIDAHRHRLLQAFSNILQNAVEAYDGTEQARRIAIAARTDGTEHVVVTITDQGCGMSDQVRSEAFELFATVKPTGTGFGLPLAQKIIEQEHGGSIDLSSRKGEGTTVKVVLNIEQAQRKQEAQP
;
A
#
# COMPACT_ATOMS: atom_id res chain seq x y z
N MET A 1 0.47 -18.28 33.25
CA MET A 1 0.13 -18.81 31.94
C MET A 1 -0.49 -20.20 32.03
N GLY A 2 0.16 -21.20 32.63
CA GLY A 2 -0.38 -22.58 32.75
C GLY A 2 -1.78 -22.64 33.38
N ALA A 3 -2.03 -21.95 34.50
CA ALA A 3 -3.36 -21.91 35.14
C ALA A 3 -4.48 -21.36 34.23
N ARG A 4 -4.19 -20.37 33.37
CA ARG A 4 -5.13 -19.82 32.41
C ARG A 4 -5.46 -20.82 31.30
N ILE A 5 -4.45 -21.59 30.86
CA ILE A 5 -4.65 -22.64 29.85
C ILE A 5 -5.52 -23.77 30.41
N ASP A 6 -5.24 -24.24 31.64
CA ASP A 6 -6.01 -25.29 32.30
C ASP A 6 -7.46 -24.86 32.58
N GLU A 7 -7.70 -23.57 32.83
CA GLU A 7 -9.02 -22.99 33.01
C GLU A 7 -9.82 -23.00 31.69
N VAL A 8 -9.22 -22.54 30.60
CA VAL A 8 -9.83 -22.55 29.28
C VAL A 8 -10.11 -23.97 28.80
N LEU A 9 -9.16 -24.89 28.98
CA LEU A 9 -9.36 -26.30 28.64
C LEU A 9 -10.52 -26.94 29.42
N ARG A 10 -10.71 -26.61 30.70
CA ARG A 10 -11.86 -27.08 31.47
C ARG A 10 -13.17 -26.44 31.00
N ALA A 11 -13.16 -25.16 30.71
CA ALA A 11 -14.32 -24.43 30.24
C ALA A 11 -14.78 -24.88 28.83
N LEU A 12 -13.88 -25.33 27.96
CA LEU A 12 -14.20 -25.95 26.66
C LEU A 12 -14.93 -27.31 26.78
N ALA A 13 -15.04 -27.89 27.98
CA ALA A 13 -15.82 -29.07 28.26
C ALA A 13 -17.14 -28.74 28.96
N SER A 14 -17.53 -27.47 29.09
CA SER A 14 -18.76 -27.03 29.73
C SER A 14 -19.98 -27.36 28.89
N GLU A 15 -21.08 -27.76 29.56
CA GLU A 15 -22.41 -27.90 28.92
C GLU A 15 -23.14 -26.54 28.87
N ASP A 16 -22.70 -25.53 29.64
CA ASP A 16 -23.26 -24.18 29.57
C ASP A 16 -22.84 -23.45 28.31
N ARG A 17 -23.82 -23.13 27.49
CA ARG A 17 -23.63 -22.47 26.17
C ARG A 17 -22.78 -21.20 26.25
N ARG A 18 -23.04 -20.35 27.24
CA ARG A 18 -22.35 -19.05 27.37
C ARG A 18 -20.91 -19.24 27.81
N ALA A 19 -20.72 -20.10 28.80
CA ALA A 19 -19.38 -20.45 29.27
C ALA A 19 -18.56 -21.12 28.16
N LEU A 20 -19.17 -21.97 27.35
CA LEU A 20 -18.50 -22.62 26.21
C LEU A 20 -18.13 -21.64 25.11
N TRP A 21 -19.03 -20.70 24.76
CA TRP A 21 -18.75 -19.66 23.78
C TRP A 21 -17.59 -18.75 24.24
N ASP A 22 -17.63 -18.25 25.48
CA ASP A 22 -16.57 -17.45 26.08
C ASP A 22 -15.22 -18.21 26.09
N ALA A 23 -15.26 -19.53 26.35
CA ALA A 23 -14.06 -20.37 26.35
C ALA A 23 -13.46 -20.56 24.95
N VAL A 24 -14.28 -20.66 23.89
CA VAL A 24 -13.82 -20.75 22.51
C VAL A 24 -13.14 -19.44 22.09
N GLU A 25 -13.70 -18.29 22.47
CA GLU A 25 -13.11 -16.96 22.20
C GLU A 25 -11.75 -16.83 22.91
N GLN A 26 -11.68 -17.18 24.21
CA GLN A 26 -10.43 -17.18 24.99
C GLN A 26 -9.39 -18.14 24.42
N ALA A 27 -9.79 -19.31 23.91
CA ALA A 27 -8.90 -20.24 23.23
C ALA A 27 -8.30 -19.61 21.97
N GLY A 28 -9.12 -18.90 21.17
CA GLY A 28 -8.65 -18.14 20.02
C GLY A 28 -7.66 -17.03 20.38
N ASP A 29 -7.86 -16.33 21.50
CA ASP A 29 -6.92 -15.34 22.01
C ASP A 29 -5.58 -15.96 22.44
N LEU A 30 -5.61 -17.06 23.16
CA LEU A 30 -4.41 -17.81 23.58
C LEU A 30 -3.59 -18.30 22.38
N LEU A 31 -4.26 -18.76 21.32
CA LEU A 31 -3.60 -19.16 20.07
C LEU A 31 -2.93 -17.97 19.38
N ARG A 32 -3.57 -16.79 19.37
CA ARG A 32 -3.02 -15.54 18.80
C ARG A 32 -1.84 -14.97 19.57
N GLU A 33 -1.80 -15.13 20.89
CA GLU A 33 -0.67 -14.72 21.74
C GLU A 33 0.62 -15.51 21.43
N GLY A 34 0.53 -16.66 20.76
CA GLY A 34 1.67 -17.40 20.17
C GLY A 34 2.65 -18.04 21.18
N ALA A 35 2.41 -17.91 22.50
CA ALA A 35 3.34 -18.36 23.56
C ALA A 35 2.92 -19.69 24.21
N LEU A 36 2.15 -20.52 23.50
CA LEU A 36 1.63 -21.79 24.03
C LEU A 36 2.68 -22.89 23.94
N PRO A 37 2.89 -23.67 25.02
CA PRO A 37 3.66 -24.91 24.95
C PRO A 37 3.04 -25.92 23.99
N GLU A 38 3.87 -26.69 23.28
CA GLU A 38 3.44 -27.70 22.32
C GLU A 38 2.27 -28.58 22.75
N PRO A 39 2.29 -29.19 23.94
CA PRO A 39 1.18 -30.05 24.37
C PRO A 39 -0.14 -29.31 24.51
N ALA A 40 -0.11 -28.09 25.02
CA ALA A 40 -1.31 -27.27 25.21
C ALA A 40 -1.90 -26.77 23.86
N HIS A 41 -1.03 -26.43 22.90
CA HIS A 41 -1.45 -26.03 21.55
C HIS A 41 -2.18 -27.18 20.84
N ALA A 42 -1.63 -28.40 20.92
CA ALA A 42 -2.25 -29.58 20.33
C ALA A 42 -3.60 -29.90 21.00
N GLU A 43 -3.68 -29.87 22.34
CA GLU A 43 -4.90 -30.15 23.07
C GLU A 43 -6.03 -29.14 22.80
N LEU A 44 -5.69 -27.84 22.75
CA LEU A 44 -6.65 -26.79 22.34
C LEU A 44 -7.15 -27.01 20.91
N GLY A 45 -6.24 -27.33 19.98
CA GLY A 45 -6.57 -27.64 18.60
C GLY A 45 -7.57 -28.81 18.49
N ASP A 46 -7.30 -29.92 19.17
CA ASP A 46 -8.17 -31.09 19.15
C ASP A 46 -9.56 -30.82 19.74
N ARG A 47 -9.64 -29.97 20.77
CA ARG A 47 -10.92 -29.58 21.35
C ARG A 47 -11.71 -28.67 20.41
N LEU A 48 -11.09 -27.69 19.80
CA LEU A 48 -11.72 -26.81 18.82
C LEU A 48 -12.19 -27.58 17.57
N VAL A 49 -11.41 -28.55 17.08
CA VAL A 49 -11.81 -29.43 15.97
C VAL A 49 -13.07 -30.24 16.32
N ARG A 50 -13.17 -30.74 17.57
CA ARG A 50 -14.39 -31.44 18.04
C ARG A 50 -15.60 -30.49 18.12
N LEU A 51 -15.42 -29.27 18.60
CA LEU A 51 -16.48 -28.27 18.72
C LEU A 51 -16.94 -27.71 17.36
N ALA A 52 -16.20 -27.94 16.27
CA ALA A 52 -16.63 -27.61 14.92
C ALA A 52 -17.90 -28.38 14.46
N THR A 53 -18.31 -29.43 15.20
CA THR A 53 -19.54 -30.19 14.97
C THR A 53 -20.55 -30.05 16.11
N HIS A 54 -20.41 -29.04 16.95
CA HIS A 54 -21.31 -28.81 18.09
C HIS A 54 -22.74 -28.54 17.62
N GLU A 55 -23.76 -28.98 18.38
CA GLU A 55 -25.19 -28.83 18.02
C GLU A 55 -25.58 -27.37 17.79
N GLN A 56 -25.07 -26.45 18.60
CA GLN A 56 -25.39 -25.03 18.54
C GLN A 56 -24.51 -24.33 17.51
N TRP A 57 -25.12 -23.68 16.54
CA TRP A 57 -24.43 -22.99 15.45
C TRP A 57 -23.57 -21.81 15.93
N GLU A 58 -23.94 -21.13 17.04
CA GLU A 58 -23.18 -20.02 17.61
C GLU A 58 -21.80 -20.47 18.10
N VAL A 59 -21.73 -21.68 18.69
CA VAL A 59 -20.46 -22.30 19.10
C VAL A 59 -19.63 -22.64 17.86
N ARG A 60 -20.24 -23.25 16.83
CA ARG A 60 -19.53 -23.56 15.58
C ARG A 60 -19.02 -22.31 14.88
N LYS A 61 -19.79 -21.20 14.92
CA LYS A 61 -19.32 -19.90 14.39
C LYS A 61 -18.15 -19.35 15.19
N ALA A 62 -18.20 -19.38 16.53
CA ALA A 62 -17.07 -18.95 17.35
C ALA A 62 -15.80 -19.80 17.08
N VAL A 63 -15.96 -21.12 16.91
CA VAL A 63 -14.87 -22.01 16.49
C VAL A 63 -14.32 -21.59 15.13
N ALA A 64 -15.16 -21.27 14.14
CA ALA A 64 -14.70 -20.80 12.84
C ALA A 64 -13.82 -19.56 12.94
N GLU A 65 -14.10 -18.64 13.84
CA GLU A 65 -13.34 -17.41 14.09
C GLU A 65 -12.04 -17.65 14.89
N ALA A 66 -12.03 -18.69 15.77
CA ALA A 66 -10.92 -19.01 16.65
C ALA A 66 -9.79 -19.84 16.01
N VAL A 67 -10.09 -20.63 14.96
CA VAL A 67 -9.16 -21.64 14.43
C VAL A 67 -8.06 -21.08 13.49
N VAL A 68 -8.02 -19.78 13.23
CA VAL A 68 -7.10 -19.17 12.26
C VAL A 68 -5.62 -19.48 12.54
N GLU A 69 -5.22 -19.57 13.81
CA GLU A 69 -3.84 -19.80 14.24
C GLU A 69 -3.53 -21.28 14.55
N LEU A 70 -4.47 -22.20 14.31
CA LEU A 70 -4.22 -23.62 14.50
C LEU A 70 -3.14 -24.15 13.55
N ARG A 71 -2.51 -25.27 13.92
CA ARG A 71 -1.62 -26.01 13.02
C ARG A 71 -2.35 -26.43 11.75
N HIS A 72 -1.57 -26.62 10.69
CA HIS A 72 -2.10 -26.89 9.34
C HIS A 72 -3.15 -28.02 9.33
N GLU A 73 -2.87 -29.16 9.96
CA GLU A 73 -3.78 -30.32 9.96
C GLU A 73 -5.07 -30.05 10.73
N SER A 74 -4.98 -29.52 11.95
CA SER A 74 -6.13 -29.18 12.78
C SER A 74 -6.97 -28.08 12.16
N PHE A 75 -6.33 -27.07 11.54
CA PHE A 75 -7.02 -26.00 10.79
C PHE A 75 -7.82 -26.57 9.64
N HIS A 76 -7.21 -27.38 8.77
CA HIS A 76 -7.90 -27.95 7.62
C HIS A 76 -9.04 -28.89 8.03
N SER A 77 -8.85 -29.68 9.09
CA SER A 77 -9.89 -30.55 9.61
C SER A 77 -11.10 -29.78 10.15
N ALA A 78 -10.88 -28.66 10.87
CA ALA A 78 -11.96 -27.83 11.39
C ALA A 78 -12.66 -27.05 10.26
N ILE A 79 -11.87 -26.35 9.42
CA ILE A 79 -12.42 -25.44 8.41
C ILE A 79 -13.21 -26.17 7.32
N ALA A 80 -12.79 -27.38 6.93
CA ALA A 80 -13.52 -28.19 5.94
C ALA A 80 -14.96 -28.48 6.41
N ARG A 81 -15.13 -28.86 7.67
CA ARG A 81 -16.44 -29.14 8.25
C ARG A 81 -17.30 -27.89 8.35
N LEU A 82 -16.71 -26.75 8.74
CA LEU A 82 -17.41 -25.48 8.93
C LEU A 82 -17.81 -24.82 7.61
N LEU A 83 -17.12 -25.13 6.50
CA LEU A 83 -17.50 -24.67 5.16
C LEU A 83 -18.70 -25.45 4.59
N GLU A 84 -18.97 -26.65 5.08
CA GLU A 84 -20.12 -27.50 4.71
C GLU A 84 -21.28 -27.38 5.72
N ASP A 85 -21.25 -26.40 6.63
CA ASP A 85 -22.27 -26.20 7.67
C ASP A 85 -23.61 -25.76 7.09
N ASP A 86 -24.72 -26.25 7.65
CA ASP A 86 -26.07 -25.88 7.23
C ASP A 86 -26.41 -24.40 7.56
N ASN A 87 -25.69 -23.77 8.49
CA ASN A 87 -25.93 -22.39 8.91
C ASN A 87 -25.08 -21.40 8.10
N PRO A 88 -25.72 -20.47 7.34
CA PRO A 88 -24.99 -19.50 6.51
C PRO A 88 -23.99 -18.63 7.26
N TRP A 89 -24.24 -18.30 8.54
CA TRP A 89 -23.35 -17.48 9.35
C TRP A 89 -22.07 -18.22 9.73
N VAL A 90 -22.14 -19.54 9.93
CA VAL A 90 -20.98 -20.41 10.17
C VAL A 90 -20.13 -20.50 8.91
N VAL A 91 -20.75 -20.76 7.77
CA VAL A 91 -20.07 -20.81 6.46
C VAL A 91 -19.37 -19.49 6.15
N GLN A 92 -20.04 -18.36 6.38
CA GLN A 92 -19.45 -17.04 6.15
C GLN A 92 -18.23 -16.77 7.07
N ALA A 93 -18.31 -17.15 8.34
CA ALA A 93 -17.20 -17.04 9.28
C ALA A 93 -16.03 -17.93 8.82
N ALA A 94 -16.28 -19.17 8.44
CA ALA A 94 -15.29 -20.10 7.93
C ALA A 94 -14.59 -19.58 6.65
N GLN A 95 -15.35 -19.01 5.71
CA GLN A 95 -14.79 -18.39 4.50
C GLN A 95 -13.87 -17.21 4.81
N ARG A 96 -14.27 -16.34 5.74
CA ARG A 96 -13.42 -15.20 6.19
C ARG A 96 -12.13 -15.70 6.84
N THR A 97 -12.21 -16.72 7.66
CA THR A 97 -11.05 -17.31 8.35
C THR A 97 -10.10 -17.99 7.38
N LEU A 98 -10.62 -18.69 6.38
CA LEU A 98 -9.82 -19.29 5.31
C LEU A 98 -9.08 -18.22 4.49
N ALA A 99 -9.78 -17.15 4.11
CA ALA A 99 -9.18 -16.03 3.39
C ALA A 99 -8.06 -15.36 4.22
N ARG A 100 -8.32 -15.09 5.52
CA ARG A 100 -7.34 -14.54 6.45
C ARG A 100 -6.12 -15.44 6.61
N ARG A 101 -6.30 -16.75 6.74
CA ARG A 101 -5.21 -17.72 6.83
C ARG A 101 -4.35 -17.76 5.58
N SER A 102 -4.98 -17.72 4.40
CA SER A 102 -4.27 -17.67 3.12
C SER A 102 -3.44 -16.41 2.99
N GLU A 103 -3.95 -15.26 3.46
CA GLU A 103 -3.24 -13.98 3.46
C GLU A 103 -2.03 -14.00 4.41
N LEU A 104 -2.19 -14.54 5.63
CA LEU A 104 -1.09 -14.72 6.60
C LEU A 104 0.01 -15.61 6.01
N THR A 105 -0.34 -16.78 5.48
CA THR A 105 0.62 -17.72 4.88
C THR A 105 1.36 -17.07 3.70
N ARG A 106 0.65 -16.31 2.85
CA ARG A 106 1.26 -15.57 1.74
C ARG A 106 2.24 -14.52 2.24
N THR A 107 1.89 -13.81 3.30
CA THR A 107 2.74 -12.77 3.90
C THR A 107 4.02 -13.38 4.49
N ASP A 108 3.92 -14.50 5.20
CA ASP A 108 5.07 -15.20 5.78
C ASP A 108 6.02 -15.73 4.70
N LEU A 109 5.48 -16.35 3.65
CA LEU A 109 6.27 -16.81 2.50
C LEU A 109 6.98 -15.66 1.78
N LEU A 110 6.32 -14.52 1.61
CA LEU A 110 6.93 -13.33 1.02
C LEU A 110 8.05 -12.79 1.91
N ARG A 111 7.84 -12.72 3.23
CA ARG A 111 8.85 -12.29 4.20
C ARG A 111 10.08 -13.18 4.16
N GLU A 112 9.91 -14.49 4.19
CA GLU A 112 11.01 -15.47 4.13
C GLU A 112 11.80 -15.34 2.81
N ARG A 113 11.09 -15.14 1.69
CA ARG A 113 11.70 -14.90 0.39
C ARG A 113 12.52 -13.60 0.36
N HIS A 114 11.99 -12.51 0.95
CA HIS A 114 12.70 -11.22 1.03
C HIS A 114 13.95 -11.31 1.91
N GLU A 115 13.86 -11.99 3.07
CA GLU A 115 15.01 -12.20 3.94
C GLU A 115 16.12 -13.01 3.24
N THR A 116 15.74 -14.03 2.48
CA THR A 116 16.69 -14.86 1.71
C THR A 116 17.35 -14.05 0.61
N LEU A 117 16.58 -13.24 -0.14
CA LEU A 117 17.09 -12.35 -1.18
C LEU A 117 18.08 -11.33 -0.61
N LEU A 118 17.69 -10.66 0.47
CA LEU A 118 18.53 -9.66 1.14
C LEU A 118 19.86 -10.28 1.61
N ARG A 119 19.81 -11.45 2.24
CA ARG A 119 21.02 -12.18 2.66
C ARG A 119 21.94 -12.48 1.48
N ARG A 120 21.37 -12.93 0.36
CA ARG A 120 22.13 -13.21 -0.89
C ARG A 120 22.80 -11.94 -1.41
N GLN A 121 22.07 -10.84 -1.53
CA GLN A 121 22.61 -9.57 -2.02
C GLN A 121 23.73 -9.03 -1.12
N LEU A 122 23.57 -9.10 0.21
CA LEU A 122 24.60 -8.70 1.16
C LEU A 122 25.85 -9.59 1.08
N THR A 123 25.70 -10.88 0.82
CA THR A 123 26.83 -11.80 0.63
C THR A 123 27.57 -11.53 -0.68
N GLU A 124 26.84 -11.21 -1.74
CA GLU A 124 27.41 -10.86 -3.04
C GLU A 124 28.15 -9.52 -2.98
N LEU A 125 27.58 -8.52 -2.27
CA LEU A 125 28.24 -7.24 -2.01
C LEU A 125 29.53 -7.41 -1.21
N GLU A 126 29.54 -8.28 -0.21
CA GLU A 126 30.73 -8.61 0.57
C GLU A 126 31.79 -9.31 -0.27
N ALA A 127 31.41 -10.25 -1.13
CA ALA A 127 32.30 -10.96 -2.02
C ALA A 127 32.94 -10.04 -3.06
N THR A 128 32.21 -9.03 -3.55
CA THR A 128 32.65 -8.15 -4.64
C THR A 128 33.45 -6.94 -4.10
N HIS A 129 33.03 -6.38 -2.97
CA HIS A 129 33.55 -5.11 -2.44
C HIS A 129 34.10 -5.22 -1.01
N GLY A 130 34.10 -6.39 -0.40
CA GLY A 130 34.62 -6.67 0.93
C GLY A 130 33.65 -6.35 2.07
N ALA A 131 34.00 -6.82 3.27
CA ALA A 131 33.18 -6.69 4.49
C ALA A 131 32.83 -5.24 4.86
N ALA A 132 33.72 -4.29 4.57
CA ALA A 132 33.45 -2.87 4.83
C ALA A 132 32.27 -2.33 4.03
N ALA A 133 32.12 -2.75 2.77
CA ALA A 133 30.98 -2.36 1.91
C ALA A 133 29.66 -2.90 2.45
N ARG A 134 29.62 -4.17 2.89
CA ARG A 134 28.45 -4.76 3.56
C ARG A 134 28.04 -3.99 4.80
N VAL A 135 29.02 -3.65 5.68
CA VAL A 135 28.74 -2.88 6.91
C VAL A 135 28.22 -1.48 6.56
N ALA A 136 28.80 -0.82 5.55
CA ALA A 136 28.32 0.48 5.10
C ALA A 136 26.90 0.41 4.56
N ALA A 137 26.58 -0.58 3.72
CA ALA A 137 25.24 -0.79 3.19
C ALA A 137 24.20 -1.04 4.30
N LEU A 138 24.51 -1.86 5.29
CA LEU A 138 23.64 -2.10 6.45
C LEU A 138 23.38 -0.83 7.24
N ARG A 139 24.40 0.00 7.50
CA ARG A 139 24.23 1.29 8.19
C ARG A 139 23.34 2.25 7.41
N VAL A 140 23.53 2.33 6.11
CA VAL A 140 22.68 3.18 5.25
C VAL A 140 21.24 2.69 5.29
N ALA A 141 20.99 1.38 5.16
CA ALA A 141 19.65 0.78 5.23
C ALA A 141 18.99 1.01 6.60
N GLU A 142 19.73 0.83 7.69
CA GLU A 142 19.24 1.10 9.05
C GLU A 142 18.88 2.57 9.23
N LYS A 143 19.73 3.49 8.80
CA LYS A 143 19.48 4.93 8.89
C LYS A 143 18.28 5.35 8.04
N TYR A 144 18.18 4.81 6.84
CA TYR A 144 17.06 5.09 5.96
C TYR A 144 15.74 4.56 6.53
N THR A 145 15.75 3.36 7.11
CA THR A 145 14.60 2.78 7.80
C THR A 145 14.16 3.64 8.99
N GLU A 146 15.13 4.11 9.83
CA GLU A 146 14.86 5.01 10.95
C GLU A 146 14.15 6.29 10.48
N ILE A 147 14.62 6.90 9.39
CA ILE A 147 14.02 8.10 8.81
C ILE A 147 12.58 7.81 8.36
N ILE A 148 12.37 6.75 7.55
CA ILE A 148 11.03 6.40 7.06
C ILE A 148 10.06 6.15 8.21
N VAL A 149 10.46 5.36 9.20
CA VAL A 149 9.62 5.04 10.35
C VAL A 149 9.26 6.32 11.12
N ARG A 150 10.25 7.15 11.44
CA ARG A 150 10.02 8.40 12.17
C ARG A 150 9.07 9.34 11.44
N GLU A 151 9.31 9.58 10.14
CA GLU A 151 8.47 10.47 9.34
C GLU A 151 7.07 9.90 9.16
N THR A 152 6.93 8.57 8.96
CA THR A 152 5.62 7.91 8.89
C THR A 152 4.82 8.10 10.17
N PHE A 153 5.44 7.89 11.34
CA PHE A 153 4.78 8.13 12.62
C PHE A 153 4.38 9.59 12.81
N HIS A 154 5.24 10.52 12.39
CA HIS A 154 4.96 11.94 12.47
C HIS A 154 3.73 12.33 11.63
N GLU A 155 3.64 11.83 10.39
CA GLU A 155 2.48 12.05 9.52
C GLU A 155 1.20 11.40 10.07
N PHE A 156 1.29 10.20 10.64
CA PHE A 156 0.15 9.56 11.29
C PHE A 156 -0.37 10.40 12.45
N ILE A 157 0.51 10.93 13.31
CA ILE A 157 0.11 11.79 14.45
C ILE A 157 -0.58 13.05 13.95
N LYS A 158 -0.09 13.70 12.88
CA LYS A 158 -0.71 14.89 12.27
C LYS A 158 -2.15 14.64 11.80
N VAL A 159 -2.48 13.41 11.39
CA VAL A 159 -3.83 13.04 10.94
C VAL A 159 -4.70 12.53 12.10
N ILE A 160 -4.15 11.66 12.96
CA ILE A 160 -4.89 11.00 14.04
C ILE A 160 -5.29 12.00 15.12
N SER A 161 -4.40 12.90 15.55
CA SER A 161 -4.71 13.86 16.63
C SER A 161 -5.89 14.80 16.29
N PRO A 162 -5.98 15.41 15.08
CA PRO A 162 -7.16 16.18 14.72
C PRO A 162 -8.41 15.32 14.43
N LEU A 163 -8.25 14.04 14.07
CA LEU A 163 -9.37 13.09 13.95
C LEU A 163 -10.01 12.86 15.33
N ASP A 164 -9.20 12.50 16.32
CA ASP A 164 -9.63 12.32 17.71
C ASP A 164 -10.33 13.60 18.25
N ALA A 165 -9.74 14.78 18.02
CA ALA A 165 -10.35 16.05 18.40
C ALA A 165 -11.72 16.28 17.72
N SER A 166 -11.91 15.83 16.47
CA SER A 166 -13.19 15.94 15.77
C SER A 166 -14.24 15.00 16.35
N LEU A 167 -13.83 13.78 16.73
CA LEU A 167 -14.71 12.80 17.38
C LEU A 167 -15.14 13.28 18.78
N ARG A 168 -14.22 13.78 19.61
CA ARG A 168 -14.56 14.35 20.93
C ARG A 168 -15.52 15.54 20.83
N LYS A 169 -15.35 16.40 19.82
CA LYS A 169 -16.27 17.51 19.58
C LYS A 169 -17.66 17.01 19.16
N LEU A 170 -17.71 15.93 18.36
CA LEU A 170 -18.97 15.29 18.00
C LEU A 170 -19.66 14.67 19.22
N GLU A 171 -18.92 13.96 20.08
CA GLU A 171 -19.43 13.40 21.33
C GLU A 171 -19.99 14.49 22.24
N ALA A 172 -19.25 15.59 22.42
CA ALA A 172 -19.72 16.73 23.22
C ALA A 172 -20.97 17.38 22.62
N ALA A 173 -21.07 17.50 21.30
CA ALA A 173 -22.25 18.05 20.62
C ALA A 173 -23.48 17.13 20.74
N LEU A 174 -23.29 15.81 20.81
CA LEU A 174 -24.37 14.83 21.01
C LEU A 174 -24.81 14.73 22.47
N GLY A 175 -23.91 14.95 23.44
CA GLY A 175 -24.20 14.94 24.88
C GLY A 175 -24.85 16.23 25.42
N GLY A 176 -24.97 17.27 24.60
CA GLY A 176 -25.59 18.54 24.97
C GLY A 176 -27.11 18.48 25.02
N SER A 177 -27.74 19.42 25.75
CA SER A 177 -29.21 19.52 25.88
C SER A 177 -29.92 19.93 24.57
N ARG A 178 -29.19 20.43 23.57
CA ARG A 178 -29.69 20.74 22.23
C ARG A 178 -28.67 20.25 21.21
N ILE A 179 -29.05 19.26 20.38
CA ILE A 179 -28.23 18.75 19.32
C ILE A 179 -28.28 19.70 18.10
N ASN A 180 -27.14 20.27 17.72
CA ASN A 180 -27.00 21.02 16.48
C ASN A 180 -26.56 20.07 15.35
N ALA A 181 -27.50 19.66 14.51
CA ALA A 181 -27.28 18.71 13.44
C ALA A 181 -26.26 19.20 12.40
N GLU A 182 -26.19 20.51 12.14
CA GLU A 182 -25.22 21.11 11.18
C GLU A 182 -23.80 21.04 11.74
N SER A 183 -23.60 21.37 13.00
CA SER A 183 -22.31 21.24 13.70
C SER A 183 -21.86 19.77 13.73
N CYS A 184 -22.74 18.85 14.08
CA CYS A 184 -22.44 17.41 14.06
C CYS A 184 -22.02 16.93 12.66
N ARG A 185 -22.74 17.35 11.61
CA ARG A 185 -22.40 17.03 10.22
C ARG A 185 -21.00 17.55 9.83
N GLY A 186 -20.66 18.78 10.22
CA GLY A 186 -19.34 19.36 10.00
C GLY A 186 -18.20 18.56 10.64
N HIS A 187 -18.41 18.08 11.88
CA HIS A 187 -17.42 17.22 12.57
C HIS A 187 -17.29 15.83 11.92
N VAL A 188 -18.41 15.23 11.50
CA VAL A 188 -18.41 13.96 10.77
C VAL A 188 -17.66 14.07 9.44
N GLU A 189 -17.95 15.11 8.66
CA GLU A 189 -17.25 15.33 7.37
C GLU A 189 -15.77 15.63 7.57
N GLY A 190 -15.41 16.36 8.63
CA GLY A 190 -14.03 16.56 9.03
C GLY A 190 -13.31 15.25 9.37
N ALA A 191 -13.95 14.37 10.13
CA ALA A 191 -13.42 13.06 10.47
C ALA A 191 -13.25 12.17 9.23
N LYS A 192 -14.25 12.13 8.34
CA LYS A 192 -14.18 11.38 7.07
C LYS A 192 -13.05 11.84 6.16
N ARG A 193 -12.80 13.16 6.05
CA ARG A 193 -11.67 13.67 5.26
C ARG A 193 -10.33 13.17 5.81
N ARG A 194 -10.16 13.17 7.14
CA ARG A 194 -8.91 12.70 7.78
C ARG A 194 -8.72 11.19 7.65
N LEU A 195 -9.80 10.41 7.75
CA LEU A 195 -9.73 8.96 7.48
C LEU A 195 -9.33 8.67 6.04
N ARG A 196 -9.86 9.42 5.06
CA ARG A 196 -9.43 9.28 3.65
C ARG A 196 -7.95 9.61 3.46
N LEU A 197 -7.46 10.68 4.10
CA LEU A 197 -6.04 11.02 4.05
C LEU A 197 -5.17 9.93 4.68
N LEU A 198 -5.55 9.41 5.87
CA LEU A 198 -4.84 8.31 6.51
C LEU A 198 -4.78 7.06 5.61
N SER A 199 -5.91 6.69 5.01
CA SER A 199 -5.97 5.56 4.07
C SER A 199 -5.09 5.80 2.83
N ALA A 200 -5.03 7.03 2.31
CA ALA A 200 -4.16 7.39 1.20
C ALA A 200 -2.68 7.28 1.57
N ILE A 201 -2.26 7.76 2.75
CA ILE A 201 -0.89 7.62 3.27
C ILE A 201 -0.52 6.13 3.40
N MET A 202 -1.39 5.31 4.01
CA MET A 202 -1.15 3.87 4.16
C MET A 202 -1.01 3.15 2.81
N THR A 203 -1.86 3.49 1.84
CA THR A 203 -1.79 2.94 0.48
C THR A 203 -0.50 3.35 -0.20
N SER A 204 -0.13 4.62 -0.14
CA SER A 204 1.10 5.15 -0.74
C SER A 204 2.35 4.53 -0.11
N LEU A 205 2.38 4.36 1.21
CA LEU A 205 3.48 3.70 1.92
C LEU A 205 3.60 2.22 1.49
N ARG A 206 2.48 1.50 1.41
CA ARG A 206 2.46 0.12 0.92
C ARG A 206 2.99 0.03 -0.51
N ASP A 207 2.57 0.92 -1.40
CA ASP A 207 2.99 0.91 -2.80
C ASP A 207 4.46 1.30 -2.95
N PHE A 208 4.97 2.18 -2.08
CA PHE A 208 6.38 2.56 -2.00
C PHE A 208 7.26 1.41 -1.47
N THR A 209 6.79 0.68 -0.45
CA THR A 209 7.54 -0.42 0.17
C THR A 209 7.39 -1.75 -0.56
N LYS A 210 6.43 -1.83 -1.51
CA LYS A 210 6.20 -3.05 -2.28
C LYS A 210 7.43 -3.38 -3.11
N ASP A 211 7.99 -4.55 -2.85
CA ASP A 211 9.02 -5.13 -3.71
C ASP A 211 8.34 -5.82 -4.88
N VAL A 212 8.64 -5.36 -6.07
CA VAL A 212 8.10 -5.92 -7.30
C VAL A 212 9.29 -6.53 -8.04
N THR A 213 9.28 -7.84 -8.26
CA THR A 213 10.13 -8.45 -9.29
C THR A 213 9.53 -8.07 -10.65
N PRO A 214 10.07 -7.08 -11.34
CA PRO A 214 9.43 -6.61 -12.57
C PRO A 214 9.64 -7.63 -13.68
N GLU A 215 8.53 -8.07 -14.27
CA GLU A 215 8.58 -8.72 -15.57
C GLU A 215 8.63 -7.59 -16.61
N PHE A 216 9.80 -7.36 -17.19
CA PHE A 216 9.99 -6.40 -18.26
C PHE A 216 9.53 -6.98 -19.58
N CYS A 217 8.76 -6.18 -20.32
CA CYS A 217 8.30 -6.50 -21.67
C CYS A 217 8.50 -5.27 -22.56
N ALA A 218 8.56 -5.53 -23.87
CA ALA A 218 8.46 -4.48 -24.86
C ALA A 218 7.10 -3.80 -24.78
N GLU A 219 7.09 -2.55 -24.37
CA GLU A 219 5.87 -1.75 -24.19
C GLU A 219 5.88 -0.54 -25.12
N ASN A 220 4.74 -0.25 -25.72
CA ASN A 220 4.58 0.95 -26.53
C ASN A 220 4.40 2.17 -25.61
N LEU A 221 5.35 3.10 -25.65
CA LEU A 221 5.36 4.28 -24.78
C LEU A 221 4.10 5.14 -24.95
N ARG A 222 3.62 5.31 -26.18
CA ARG A 222 2.42 6.08 -26.45
C ARG A 222 1.19 5.46 -25.79
N VAL A 223 1.05 4.15 -25.84
CA VAL A 223 -0.06 3.43 -25.22
C VAL A 223 -0.03 3.59 -23.69
N VAL A 224 1.15 3.49 -23.07
CA VAL A 224 1.30 3.68 -21.62
C VAL A 224 0.92 5.11 -21.21
N ILE A 225 1.36 6.11 -21.97
CA ILE A 225 1.02 7.52 -21.69
C ILE A 225 -0.47 7.78 -21.90
N ASP A 226 -1.07 7.28 -22.98
CA ASP A 226 -2.51 7.45 -23.26
C ASP A 226 -3.36 6.81 -22.14
N GLU A 227 -2.95 5.67 -21.61
CA GLU A 227 -3.62 5.02 -20.47
C GLU A 227 -3.49 5.85 -19.18
N ALA A 228 -2.31 6.41 -18.89
CA ALA A 228 -2.12 7.31 -17.77
C ALA A 228 -2.99 8.55 -17.86
N VAL A 229 -3.11 9.13 -19.08
CA VAL A 229 -3.99 10.25 -19.37
C VAL A 229 -5.47 9.88 -19.18
N HIS A 230 -5.87 8.68 -19.61
CA HIS A 230 -7.23 8.18 -19.41
C HIS A 230 -7.56 8.04 -17.91
N MET A 231 -6.68 7.41 -17.15
CA MET A 231 -6.83 7.30 -15.69
C MET A 231 -6.90 8.66 -14.98
N LEU A 232 -6.14 9.64 -15.46
CA LEU A 232 -6.20 11.01 -14.97
C LEU A 232 -7.59 11.63 -15.20
N ARG A 233 -8.11 11.53 -16.43
CA ARG A 233 -9.44 12.06 -16.80
C ARG A 233 -10.55 11.44 -15.97
N ASP A 234 -10.51 10.12 -15.77
CA ASP A 234 -11.49 9.42 -14.93
C ASP A 234 -11.46 9.90 -13.47
N ARG A 235 -10.27 10.19 -12.95
CA ARG A 235 -10.08 10.69 -11.57
C ARG A 235 -10.55 12.14 -11.41
N VAL A 236 -10.27 13.00 -12.38
CA VAL A 236 -10.71 14.40 -12.38
C VAL A 236 -12.23 14.52 -12.62
N GLY A 237 -12.84 13.54 -13.32
CA GLY A 237 -14.29 13.46 -13.51
C GLY A 237 -14.88 14.69 -14.23
N ALA A 238 -15.95 15.28 -13.69
CA ALA A 238 -16.64 16.43 -14.29
C ALA A 238 -15.75 17.70 -14.43
N ASP A 239 -14.72 17.82 -13.58
CA ASP A 239 -13.77 18.94 -13.65
C ASP A 239 -12.77 18.80 -14.81
N ALA A 240 -12.80 17.69 -15.56
CA ALA A 240 -11.95 17.47 -16.73
C ALA A 240 -12.30 18.38 -17.91
N SER A 241 -13.48 19.03 -17.91
CA SER A 241 -13.93 19.89 -19.02
C SER A 241 -13.04 21.14 -19.27
N GLY A 242 -12.20 21.51 -18.30
CA GLY A 242 -11.23 22.60 -18.41
C GLY A 242 -9.78 22.15 -18.55
N LEU A 243 -9.52 20.85 -18.74
CA LEU A 243 -8.17 20.29 -18.82
C LEU A 243 -7.78 20.10 -20.31
N GLU A 244 -6.84 20.91 -20.78
CA GLU A 244 -6.22 20.78 -22.09
C GLU A 244 -4.97 19.89 -21.97
N LEU A 245 -5.00 18.75 -22.65
CA LEU A 245 -3.87 17.79 -22.68
C LEU A 245 -3.35 17.69 -24.12
N GLU A 246 -2.09 18.06 -24.30
CA GLU A 246 -1.37 17.94 -25.56
C GLU A 246 -0.38 16.77 -25.45
N VAL A 247 -0.47 15.80 -26.35
CA VAL A 247 0.37 14.58 -26.30
C VAL A 247 1.10 14.40 -27.64
N GLU A 248 2.40 14.69 -27.61
CA GLU A 248 3.32 14.56 -28.74
C GLU A 248 4.29 13.37 -28.48
N VAL A 249 3.83 12.16 -28.74
CA VAL A 249 4.62 10.94 -28.58
C VAL A 249 4.54 10.11 -29.86
N ASP A 250 5.68 9.78 -30.42
CA ASP A 250 5.74 8.90 -31.59
C ASP A 250 5.24 7.50 -31.23
N PRO A 251 4.20 6.98 -31.92
CA PRO A 251 3.67 5.64 -31.67
C PRO A 251 4.65 4.50 -32.01
N ALA A 252 5.77 4.78 -32.68
CA ALA A 252 6.78 3.79 -32.97
C ALA A 252 7.75 3.53 -31.80
N ILE A 253 7.74 4.33 -30.74
CA ILE A 253 8.67 4.21 -29.62
C ILE A 253 8.28 3.01 -28.76
N LEU A 254 9.17 2.00 -28.73
CA LEU A 254 9.09 0.85 -27.82
C LEU A 254 10.15 1.00 -26.71
N ILE A 255 9.76 0.67 -25.50
CA ILE A 255 10.60 0.71 -24.31
C ILE A 255 10.58 -0.65 -23.61
N ASP A 256 11.66 -1.00 -22.94
CA ASP A 256 11.70 -2.16 -22.06
C ASP A 256 11.19 -1.73 -20.67
N ALA A 257 9.98 -2.18 -20.32
CA ALA A 257 9.33 -1.66 -19.12
C ALA A 257 8.38 -2.65 -18.42
N HIS A 258 8.23 -2.48 -17.14
CA HIS A 258 7.13 -3.05 -16.39
C HIS A 258 5.91 -2.09 -16.47
N ARG A 259 4.97 -2.40 -17.38
CA ARG A 259 3.83 -1.57 -17.74
C ARG A 259 3.11 -0.94 -16.53
N HIS A 260 2.69 -1.76 -15.56
CA HIS A 260 1.93 -1.30 -14.41
C HIS A 260 2.68 -0.30 -13.53
N ARG A 261 3.99 -0.51 -13.34
CA ARG A 261 4.81 0.39 -12.53
C ARG A 261 5.04 1.70 -13.26
N LEU A 262 5.34 1.64 -14.55
CA LEU A 262 5.54 2.85 -15.35
C LEU A 262 4.25 3.69 -15.45
N LEU A 263 3.09 3.02 -15.62
CA LEU A 263 1.79 3.66 -15.57
C LEU A 263 1.55 4.38 -14.24
N GLN A 264 1.95 3.76 -13.10
CA GLN A 264 1.86 4.36 -11.78
C GLN A 264 2.76 5.60 -11.66
N ALA A 265 4.00 5.56 -12.19
CA ALA A 265 4.90 6.70 -12.18
C ALA A 265 4.33 7.87 -12.98
N PHE A 266 3.88 7.66 -14.22
CA PHE A 266 3.27 8.71 -15.04
C PHE A 266 1.98 9.24 -14.42
N SER A 267 1.13 8.38 -13.85
CA SER A 267 -0.09 8.81 -13.16
C SER A 267 0.22 9.74 -11.98
N ASN A 268 1.27 9.48 -11.21
CA ASN A 268 1.70 10.34 -10.11
C ASN A 268 2.22 11.70 -10.60
N ILE A 269 3.00 11.72 -11.67
CA ILE A 269 3.51 12.96 -12.27
C ILE A 269 2.35 13.80 -12.83
N LEU A 270 1.44 13.18 -13.60
CA LEU A 270 0.29 13.85 -14.21
C LEU A 270 -0.69 14.36 -13.15
N GLN A 271 -0.92 13.61 -12.08
CA GLN A 271 -1.74 14.07 -10.96
C GLN A 271 -1.14 15.33 -10.32
N ASN A 272 0.16 15.35 -10.08
CA ASN A 272 0.83 16.54 -9.55
C ASN A 272 0.70 17.75 -10.49
N ALA A 273 0.79 17.55 -11.80
CA ALA A 273 0.61 18.59 -12.82
C ALA A 273 -0.80 19.19 -12.80
N VAL A 274 -1.86 18.36 -12.65
CA VAL A 274 -3.24 18.86 -12.49
C VAL A 274 -3.42 19.63 -11.19
N GLU A 275 -2.92 19.07 -10.08
CA GLU A 275 -3.04 19.68 -8.76
C GLU A 275 -2.24 21.00 -8.61
N ALA A 276 -1.29 21.28 -9.53
CA ALA A 276 -0.58 22.56 -9.58
C ALA A 276 -1.49 23.75 -9.96
N TYR A 277 -2.69 23.47 -10.45
CA TYR A 277 -3.70 24.49 -10.76
C TYR A 277 -4.75 24.69 -9.65
N ASP A 278 -4.70 23.95 -8.55
CA ASP A 278 -5.64 24.08 -7.46
C ASP A 278 -5.58 25.50 -6.85
N GLY A 279 -6.74 26.15 -6.79
CA GLY A 279 -6.84 27.55 -6.32
C GLY A 279 -6.42 28.60 -7.32
N THR A 280 -6.19 28.25 -8.59
CA THR A 280 -5.94 29.19 -9.70
C THR A 280 -7.13 29.27 -10.64
N GLU A 281 -7.33 30.42 -11.29
CA GLU A 281 -8.33 30.59 -12.38
C GLU A 281 -7.74 30.32 -13.76
N GLN A 282 -6.49 29.85 -13.83
CA GLN A 282 -5.81 29.58 -15.09
C GLN A 282 -6.36 28.34 -15.79
N ALA A 283 -6.37 28.36 -17.13
CA ALA A 283 -6.68 27.17 -17.92
C ALA A 283 -5.65 26.07 -17.63
N ARG A 284 -6.13 24.87 -17.29
CA ARG A 284 -5.28 23.73 -16.97
C ARG A 284 -4.69 23.15 -18.26
N ARG A 285 -3.42 23.48 -18.53
CA ARG A 285 -2.70 23.00 -19.72
C ARG A 285 -1.54 22.11 -19.30
N ILE A 286 -1.52 20.89 -19.83
CA ILE A 286 -0.43 19.95 -19.61
C ILE A 286 0.04 19.45 -20.97
N ALA A 287 1.32 19.65 -21.26
CA ALA A 287 1.97 19.15 -22.45
C ALA A 287 2.83 17.93 -22.11
N ILE A 288 2.68 16.86 -22.88
CA ILE A 288 3.44 15.62 -22.75
C ILE A 288 4.13 15.41 -24.09
N ALA A 289 5.46 15.40 -24.11
CA ALA A 289 6.22 15.14 -25.31
C ALA A 289 7.25 14.03 -25.06
N ALA A 290 7.49 13.17 -26.05
CA ALA A 290 8.54 12.19 -25.99
C ALA A 290 9.41 12.25 -27.25
N ARG A 291 10.73 12.28 -27.04
CA ARG A 291 11.73 12.32 -28.12
C ARG A 291 12.84 11.31 -27.83
N THR A 292 13.25 10.60 -28.84
CA THR A 292 14.44 9.73 -28.76
C THR A 292 15.71 10.58 -28.63
N ASP A 293 16.57 10.17 -27.70
CA ASP A 293 17.91 10.75 -27.52
C ASP A 293 18.93 9.66 -27.88
N GLY A 294 19.37 9.74 -29.12
CA GLY A 294 20.16 8.66 -29.73
C GLY A 294 19.34 7.39 -29.96
N THR A 295 20.02 6.25 -29.92
CA THR A 295 19.43 4.90 -30.13
C THR A 295 19.15 4.16 -28.81
N GLU A 296 19.50 4.74 -27.68
CA GLU A 296 19.48 4.04 -26.38
C GLU A 296 18.43 4.55 -25.43
N HIS A 297 18.03 5.81 -25.56
CA HIS A 297 17.14 6.46 -24.61
C HIS A 297 16.01 7.21 -25.27
N VAL A 298 14.89 7.30 -24.55
CA VAL A 298 13.81 8.21 -24.84
C VAL A 298 13.65 9.19 -23.68
N VAL A 299 13.48 10.46 -24.01
CA VAL A 299 13.22 11.55 -23.06
C VAL A 299 11.76 11.90 -23.12
N VAL A 300 11.04 11.69 -22.02
CA VAL A 300 9.65 12.12 -21.85
C VAL A 300 9.64 13.40 -21.01
N THR A 301 8.99 14.44 -21.50
CA THR A 301 8.78 15.70 -20.77
C THR A 301 7.29 15.89 -20.50
N ILE A 302 6.96 16.20 -19.24
CA ILE A 302 5.60 16.53 -18.81
C ILE A 302 5.67 17.95 -18.22
N THR A 303 5.00 18.90 -18.87
CA THR A 303 5.05 20.32 -18.52
C THR A 303 3.67 20.83 -18.16
N ASP A 304 3.53 21.46 -17.00
CA ASP A 304 2.38 22.23 -16.58
C ASP A 304 2.70 23.73 -16.52
N GLN A 305 1.68 24.56 -16.58
CA GLN A 305 1.75 26.01 -16.39
C GLN A 305 1.07 26.43 -15.07
N GLY A 306 1.08 25.56 -14.06
CA GLY A 306 0.46 25.79 -12.77
C GLY A 306 1.24 26.73 -11.86
N CYS A 307 0.99 26.67 -10.56
CA CYS A 307 1.59 27.56 -9.57
C CYS A 307 3.13 27.44 -9.43
N GLY A 308 3.72 26.37 -9.97
CA GLY A 308 5.15 26.08 -9.82
C GLY A 308 5.61 25.95 -8.37
N MET A 309 6.92 25.85 -8.16
CA MET A 309 7.54 25.60 -6.87
C MET A 309 8.58 26.69 -6.52
N SER A 310 8.68 27.00 -5.21
CA SER A 310 9.83 27.76 -4.68
C SER A 310 11.09 26.89 -4.70
N ASP A 311 12.27 27.50 -4.61
CA ASP A 311 13.54 26.77 -4.59
C ASP A 311 13.61 25.75 -3.45
N GLN A 312 13.06 26.08 -2.28
CA GLN A 312 13.00 25.17 -1.15
C GLN A 312 12.10 23.95 -1.46
N VAL A 313 10.86 24.17 -1.94
CA VAL A 313 9.93 23.08 -2.28
C VAL A 313 10.51 22.20 -3.39
N ARG A 314 11.19 22.83 -4.37
CA ARG A 314 11.83 22.12 -5.47
C ARG A 314 12.96 21.22 -4.99
N SER A 315 13.82 21.68 -4.07
CA SER A 315 14.92 20.87 -3.53
C SER A 315 14.45 19.66 -2.72
N GLU A 316 13.26 19.74 -2.13
CA GLU A 316 12.67 18.69 -1.30
C GLU A 316 11.63 17.83 -2.08
N ALA A 317 11.41 18.10 -3.37
CA ALA A 317 10.28 17.54 -4.15
C ALA A 317 10.29 16.00 -4.25
N PHE A 318 11.46 15.38 -4.18
CA PHE A 318 11.65 13.94 -4.18
C PHE A 318 11.83 13.32 -2.77
N GLU A 319 11.78 14.15 -1.71
CA GLU A 319 11.83 13.63 -0.36
C GLU A 319 10.48 13.04 0.06
N LEU A 320 10.53 11.96 0.83
CA LEU A 320 9.33 11.33 1.37
C LEU A 320 8.57 12.30 2.28
N PHE A 321 7.25 12.31 2.14
CA PHE A 321 6.33 13.17 2.90
C PHE A 321 6.45 14.68 2.61
N ALA A 322 7.33 15.10 1.71
CA ALA A 322 7.42 16.49 1.29
C ALA A 322 6.16 16.89 0.51
N THR A 323 5.33 17.73 1.10
CA THR A 323 4.12 18.26 0.47
C THR A 323 3.72 19.59 1.08
N VAL A 324 3.32 20.51 0.22
CA VAL A 324 2.71 21.79 0.61
C VAL A 324 1.17 21.72 0.57
N LYS A 325 0.61 20.60 0.11
CA LYS A 325 -0.82 20.40 -0.12
C LYS A 325 -1.49 19.84 1.13
N PRO A 326 -2.64 20.38 1.59
CA PRO A 326 -3.33 19.89 2.79
C PRO A 326 -3.80 18.43 2.70
N THR A 327 -4.00 17.90 1.50
CA THR A 327 -4.45 16.53 1.23
C THR A 327 -3.39 15.69 0.55
N GLY A 328 -2.19 16.24 0.31
CA GLY A 328 -1.07 15.54 -0.30
C GLY A 328 -0.46 14.52 0.68
N THR A 329 -0.04 13.39 0.15
CA THR A 329 0.64 12.35 0.94
C THR A 329 2.16 12.49 0.94
N GLY A 330 2.72 13.27 -0.01
CA GLY A 330 4.18 13.41 -0.19
C GLY A 330 4.88 12.16 -0.71
N PHE A 331 4.13 11.19 -1.28
CA PHE A 331 4.71 9.97 -1.86
C PHE A 331 4.77 9.96 -3.39
N GLY A 332 4.03 10.82 -4.07
CA GLY A 332 3.84 10.73 -5.52
C GLY A 332 5.15 10.82 -6.31
N LEU A 333 5.92 11.91 -6.13
CA LEU A 333 7.21 12.09 -6.81
C LEU A 333 8.30 11.13 -6.31
N PRO A 334 8.47 10.87 -4.99
CA PRO A 334 9.39 9.84 -4.52
C PRO A 334 9.12 8.45 -5.09
N LEU A 335 7.84 8.07 -5.23
CA LEU A 335 7.48 6.79 -5.84
C LEU A 335 7.77 6.77 -7.33
N ALA A 336 7.48 7.87 -8.05
CA ALA A 336 7.84 7.99 -9.46
C ALA A 336 9.36 7.87 -9.65
N GLN A 337 10.16 8.52 -8.81
CA GLN A 337 11.62 8.43 -8.84
C GLN A 337 12.09 6.99 -8.60
N LYS A 338 11.58 6.33 -7.56
CA LYS A 338 11.91 4.91 -7.29
C LYS A 338 11.63 4.02 -8.50
N ILE A 339 10.45 4.19 -9.11
CA ILE A 339 10.05 3.39 -10.27
C ILE A 339 10.97 3.65 -11.46
N ILE A 340 11.25 4.92 -11.78
CA ILE A 340 12.06 5.29 -12.94
C ILE A 340 13.53 4.91 -12.73
N GLU A 341 14.13 5.28 -11.60
CA GLU A 341 15.57 5.13 -11.38
C GLU A 341 15.94 3.73 -10.88
N GLN A 342 15.26 3.23 -9.85
CA GLN A 342 15.66 1.97 -9.22
C GLN A 342 15.09 0.74 -9.93
N GLU A 343 13.86 0.84 -10.46
CA GLU A 343 13.20 -0.31 -11.10
C GLU A 343 13.45 -0.35 -12.60
N HIS A 344 13.55 0.81 -13.31
CA HIS A 344 13.74 0.87 -14.76
C HIS A 344 15.14 1.32 -15.20
N GLY A 345 16.03 1.69 -14.27
CA GLY A 345 17.39 2.13 -14.59
C GLY A 345 17.46 3.42 -15.41
N GLY A 346 16.37 4.21 -15.38
CA GLY A 346 16.26 5.52 -16.01
C GLY A 346 16.72 6.65 -15.10
N SER A 347 16.30 7.88 -15.43
CA SER A 347 16.46 9.04 -14.55
C SER A 347 15.24 9.95 -14.60
N ILE A 348 15.00 10.66 -13.50
CA ILE A 348 13.94 11.68 -13.40
C ILE A 348 14.53 12.97 -12.86
N ASP A 349 14.21 14.09 -13.50
CA ASP A 349 14.61 15.43 -13.07
C ASP A 349 13.42 16.37 -13.12
N LEU A 350 13.47 17.46 -12.33
CA LEU A 350 12.41 18.43 -12.18
C LEU A 350 12.96 19.85 -12.24
N SER A 351 12.40 20.64 -13.14
CA SER A 351 12.63 22.08 -13.20
C SER A 351 11.31 22.83 -12.95
N SER A 352 11.34 23.80 -12.03
CA SER A 352 10.16 24.58 -11.67
C SER A 352 10.53 25.96 -11.16
N ARG A 353 9.66 26.94 -11.42
CA ARG A 353 9.70 28.28 -10.82
C ARG A 353 8.31 28.67 -10.36
N LYS A 354 8.25 29.32 -9.21
CA LYS A 354 6.98 29.78 -8.65
C LYS A 354 6.29 30.77 -9.60
N GLY A 355 5.05 30.43 -10.00
CA GLY A 355 4.24 31.21 -10.94
C GLY A 355 4.48 30.90 -12.42
N GLU A 356 5.46 30.06 -12.77
CA GLU A 356 5.80 29.73 -14.16
C GLU A 356 5.44 28.28 -14.54
N GLY A 357 5.12 27.42 -13.54
CA GLY A 357 4.79 26.01 -13.74
C GLY A 357 5.95 25.07 -13.46
N THR A 358 5.80 23.81 -13.88
CA THR A 358 6.78 22.74 -13.66
C THR A 358 6.98 21.91 -14.92
N THR A 359 8.24 21.51 -15.16
CA THR A 359 8.59 20.51 -16.17
C THR A 359 9.28 19.33 -15.47
N VAL A 360 8.70 18.15 -15.61
CA VAL A 360 9.31 16.89 -15.20
C VAL A 360 9.90 16.21 -16.44
N LYS A 361 11.18 15.86 -16.37
CA LYS A 361 11.91 15.15 -17.41
C LYS A 361 12.20 13.72 -16.95
N VAL A 362 11.76 12.74 -17.70
CA VAL A 362 11.99 11.31 -17.48
C VAL A 362 12.80 10.74 -18.62
N VAL A 363 13.86 10.01 -18.32
CA VAL A 363 14.68 9.30 -19.31
C VAL A 363 14.49 7.81 -19.08
N LEU A 364 14.14 7.07 -20.16
CA LEU A 364 13.94 5.63 -20.12
C LEU A 364 14.79 4.95 -21.21
N ASN A 365 15.12 3.68 -21.00
CA ASN A 365 15.85 2.90 -21.97
C ASN A 365 14.92 2.41 -23.09
N ILE A 366 15.36 2.52 -24.34
CA ILE A 366 14.69 1.96 -25.51
C ILE A 366 14.94 0.45 -25.55
N GLU A 367 13.96 -0.32 -26.02
CA GLU A 367 14.07 -1.76 -26.13
C GLU A 367 15.27 -2.21 -26.98
N GLN A 368 16.00 -3.21 -26.51
CA GLN A 368 17.16 -3.77 -27.25
C GLN A 368 16.80 -4.41 -28.62
N ALA A 369 15.52 -4.77 -28.82
CA ALA A 369 15.09 -5.35 -30.10
C ALA A 369 15.05 -4.30 -31.22
N GLN A 370 14.72 -3.05 -30.95
CA GLN A 370 14.85 -1.95 -31.94
C GLN A 370 16.30 -1.68 -32.30
N ARG A 371 17.24 -1.83 -31.36
CA ARG A 371 18.68 -1.70 -31.62
C ARG A 371 19.20 -2.70 -32.68
N LYS A 372 18.59 -3.89 -32.77
CA LYS A 372 18.98 -4.90 -33.75
C LYS A 372 18.41 -4.63 -35.14
N GLN A 373 17.27 -3.97 -35.28
CA GLN A 373 16.68 -3.61 -36.57
C GLN A 373 17.33 -2.36 -37.18
N GLU A 374 17.73 -1.37 -36.39
CA GLU A 374 18.44 -0.17 -36.86
C GLU A 374 19.94 -0.42 -37.13
N ALA A 375 20.53 -1.47 -36.53
CA ALA A 375 21.93 -1.85 -36.74
C ALA A 375 22.17 -2.83 -37.90
N GLN A 376 21.14 -3.23 -38.65
CA GLN A 376 21.29 -3.98 -39.89
C GLN A 376 21.25 -3.00 -41.06
N PRO A 377 22.38 -2.82 -41.81
CA PRO A 377 22.49 -1.92 -42.95
C PRO A 377 21.65 -2.39 -44.16
#